data_7bc7120db46563fa566c552ac1ea2ae8
#
_entry.id   7bc7120db46563fa566c552ac1ea2ae8
#
_cell.length_a   1.000
_cell.length_b   1.000
_cell.length_c   1.000
_cell.angle_alpha   90.00
_cell.angle_beta   90.00
_cell.angle_gamma   90.00
#
_symmetry.space_group_name_H-M   'P 1'
#
loop_
_entity.id
_entity.type
_entity.pdbx_description
1 polymer ?
#
loop_
_entity_poly.entity_id
_entity_poly.type
_entity_poly.pdbx_seq_one_letter_code
_entity_poly.pdbx_strand_id
1 'polypeptide(L)'
;MNNEMVNSGYLVVDVARDGVTDVSDAIQTIIENNPNRTLFFPDGVYRLTKPICTPADPARSVSLKLADFAVLQADPAWDSPEAVVRLGAICPANNIYQNGSNYALEGGIIDGNFVANGVSIDGGRETVVRNTSIKHTVIGLHIKHGANSGSSDCDIFGVNITGTGKTDSVGVLLEGYDNTLTNMRIARVQVGVHLKSAGNSLRNIHPLYSADYTDYGNACAFWDESTNNWYYYCYSDQYGVGFRVKECCRSFFDGCFVYWYGPKGEVHTAVDAVEKFNALFTNLRVGYRFPEVKNVLLAVGAEGGSGILDRVLVNESMLNEDTYKAYLKNGIFPG
;
A
#
# COMPACT_ATOMS: atom_id res chain seq x y z
N MET A 1 -8.76 -3.54 -40.73
CA MET A 1 -9.15 -3.95 -39.39
C MET A 1 -10.43 -3.20 -38.99
N ASN A 2 -11.44 -3.90 -38.63
CA ASN A 2 -12.82 -3.42 -38.64
C ASN A 2 -13.13 -2.32 -37.65
N ASN A 3 -13.85 -1.30 -38.11
CA ASN A 3 -14.43 -0.20 -37.35
C ASN A 3 -15.36 -0.60 -36.16
N GLU A 4 -15.54 -1.89 -35.87
CA GLU A 4 -16.41 -2.36 -34.81
C GLU A 4 -15.82 -2.22 -33.40
N MET A 5 -14.47 -2.10 -33.29
CA MET A 5 -13.84 -1.83 -31.99
C MET A 5 -13.99 -0.39 -31.49
N VAL A 6 -14.38 0.53 -32.34
CA VAL A 6 -14.59 1.96 -31.99
C VAL A 6 -15.84 2.13 -31.10
N ASN A 7 -16.76 1.18 -31.10
CA ASN A 7 -18.00 1.20 -30.29
C ASN A 7 -17.85 0.59 -28.89
N SER A 8 -16.70 0.01 -28.55
CA SER A 8 -16.50 -0.64 -27.24
C SER A 8 -16.22 0.34 -26.08
N GLY A 9 -16.08 1.63 -26.34
CA GLY A 9 -15.70 2.62 -25.33
C GLY A 9 -14.19 2.65 -25.02
N TYR A 10 -13.40 1.70 -25.55
CA TYR A 10 -11.94 1.67 -25.39
C TYR A 10 -11.25 2.37 -26.55
N LEU A 11 -10.21 3.13 -26.21
CA LEU A 11 -9.25 3.67 -27.18
C LEU A 11 -7.92 2.94 -27.00
N VAL A 12 -7.45 2.29 -28.07
CA VAL A 12 -6.15 1.60 -28.04
C VAL A 12 -5.02 2.64 -28.07
N VAL A 13 -4.08 2.52 -27.13
CA VAL A 13 -2.85 3.34 -27.11
C VAL A 13 -1.89 2.77 -28.15
N ASP A 14 -1.84 3.42 -29.31
CA ASP A 14 -1.01 3.02 -30.45
C ASP A 14 0.28 3.86 -30.48
N VAL A 15 1.24 3.47 -29.65
CA VAL A 15 2.59 4.04 -29.57
C VAL A 15 3.62 2.93 -29.57
N ALA A 16 4.92 3.26 -29.69
CA ALA A 16 5.98 2.27 -29.54
C ALA A 16 5.90 1.58 -28.16
N ARG A 17 6.17 0.28 -28.16
CA ARG A 17 6.13 -0.58 -26.95
C ARG A 17 7.29 -1.57 -26.96
N ASP A 18 8.44 -1.06 -27.37
CA ASP A 18 9.67 -1.80 -27.60
C ASP A 18 10.64 -1.77 -26.39
N GLY A 19 10.31 -1.03 -25.33
CA GLY A 19 11.14 -0.82 -24.15
C GLY A 19 12.34 0.11 -24.39
N VAL A 20 12.45 0.73 -25.55
CA VAL A 20 13.58 1.57 -25.95
C VAL A 20 13.15 3.00 -26.26
N THR A 21 12.10 3.15 -27.06
CA THR A 21 11.53 4.45 -27.46
C THR A 21 10.81 5.09 -26.26
N ASP A 22 11.17 6.34 -25.93
CA ASP A 22 10.40 7.11 -24.94
C ASP A 22 9.03 7.49 -25.52
N VAL A 23 7.98 7.10 -24.81
CA VAL A 23 6.59 7.35 -25.23
C VAL A 23 5.81 8.23 -24.26
N SER A 24 6.48 8.85 -23.28
CA SER A 24 5.85 9.66 -22.23
C SER A 24 4.94 10.74 -22.79
N ASP A 25 5.47 11.59 -23.64
CA ASP A 25 4.73 12.73 -24.20
C ASP A 25 3.63 12.28 -25.16
N ALA A 26 3.84 11.18 -25.89
CA ALA A 26 2.84 10.62 -26.80
C ALA A 26 1.63 10.07 -26.00
N ILE A 27 1.87 9.31 -24.94
CA ILE A 27 0.82 8.81 -24.05
C ILE A 27 0.10 9.96 -23.35
N GLN A 28 0.83 10.95 -22.84
CA GLN A 28 0.22 12.10 -22.15
C GLN A 28 -0.70 12.88 -23.13
N THR A 29 -0.28 13.07 -24.35
CA THR A 29 -1.11 13.70 -25.41
C THR A 29 -2.38 12.90 -25.69
N ILE A 30 -2.30 11.56 -25.71
CA ILE A 30 -3.48 10.70 -25.88
C ILE A 30 -4.43 10.87 -24.69
N ILE A 31 -3.93 10.90 -23.46
CA ILE A 31 -4.74 11.10 -22.24
C ILE A 31 -5.47 12.44 -22.32
N GLU A 32 -4.77 13.53 -22.63
CA GLU A 32 -5.32 14.88 -22.63
C GLU A 32 -6.41 15.10 -23.71
N ASN A 33 -6.23 14.47 -24.86
CA ASN A 33 -7.14 14.61 -26.01
C ASN A 33 -8.37 13.66 -25.93
N ASN A 34 -8.43 12.74 -24.96
CA ASN A 34 -9.48 11.75 -24.89
C ASN A 34 -10.15 11.69 -23.51
N PRO A 35 -10.76 12.81 -23.04
CA PRO A 35 -11.48 12.81 -21.77
C PRO A 35 -12.66 11.85 -21.81
N ASN A 36 -12.96 11.29 -20.62
CA ASN A 36 -14.09 10.36 -20.40
C ASN A 36 -13.98 9.06 -21.23
N ARG A 37 -12.74 8.61 -21.48
CA ARG A 37 -12.45 7.37 -22.19
C ARG A 37 -11.66 6.40 -21.30
N THR A 38 -11.77 5.12 -21.64
CA THR A 38 -10.84 4.09 -21.17
C THR A 38 -9.77 3.88 -22.24
N LEU A 39 -8.52 4.09 -21.85
CA LEU A 39 -7.35 3.84 -22.72
C LEU A 39 -6.87 2.41 -22.49
N PHE A 40 -6.78 1.63 -23.56
CA PHE A 40 -6.28 0.26 -23.50
C PHE A 40 -4.84 0.19 -23.98
N PHE A 41 -3.97 -0.36 -23.15
CA PHE A 41 -2.56 -0.59 -23.44
C PHE A 41 -2.35 -2.06 -23.82
N PRO A 42 -2.10 -2.39 -25.09
CA PRO A 42 -1.70 -3.73 -25.50
C PRO A 42 -0.39 -4.19 -24.86
N ASP A 43 -0.11 -5.48 -24.90
CA ASP A 43 1.13 -6.06 -24.40
C ASP A 43 2.37 -5.39 -25.03
N GLY A 44 3.42 -5.25 -24.22
CA GLY A 44 4.68 -4.64 -24.59
C GLY A 44 5.25 -3.74 -23.49
N VAL A 45 6.44 -3.20 -23.68
CA VAL A 45 7.11 -2.35 -22.71
C VAL A 45 7.08 -0.90 -23.19
N TYR A 46 6.42 -0.05 -22.42
CA TYR A 46 6.30 1.38 -22.64
C TYR A 46 7.32 2.13 -21.78
N ARG A 47 8.45 2.53 -22.35
CA ARG A 47 9.48 3.25 -21.62
C ARG A 47 9.04 4.70 -21.39
N LEU A 48 9.14 5.15 -20.14
CA LEU A 48 8.70 6.46 -19.69
C LEU A 48 9.86 7.23 -19.05
N THR A 49 10.16 8.40 -19.53
CA THR A 49 11.13 9.34 -18.92
C THR A 49 10.45 10.37 -18.02
N LYS A 50 9.11 10.47 -18.10
CA LYS A 50 8.27 11.39 -17.33
C LYS A 50 7.01 10.67 -16.82
N PRO A 51 6.41 11.13 -15.71
CA PRO A 51 5.11 10.64 -15.25
C PRO A 51 4.03 10.79 -16.34
N ILE A 52 3.13 9.80 -16.38
CA ILE A 52 1.85 9.99 -17.08
C ILE A 52 0.78 10.32 -16.04
N CYS A 53 -0.07 11.30 -16.36
CA CYS A 53 -1.06 11.84 -15.42
C CYS A 53 -2.45 11.82 -16.04
N THR A 54 -3.43 11.27 -15.35
CA THR A 54 -4.83 11.47 -15.71
C THR A 54 -5.25 12.92 -15.38
N PRO A 55 -6.28 13.48 -16.05
CA PRO A 55 -6.67 14.87 -15.84
C PRO A 55 -6.98 15.21 -14.39
N ALA A 56 -6.58 16.40 -13.94
CA ALA A 56 -6.94 16.92 -12.62
C ALA A 56 -8.43 17.21 -12.47
N ASP A 57 -9.11 17.54 -13.56
CA ASP A 57 -10.55 17.80 -13.60
C ASP A 57 -11.31 16.47 -13.60
N PRO A 58 -12.08 16.15 -12.55
CA PRO A 58 -12.85 14.90 -12.47
C PRO A 58 -13.87 14.75 -13.61
N ALA A 59 -14.39 15.83 -14.14
CA ALA A 59 -15.32 15.81 -15.27
C ALA A 59 -14.65 15.32 -16.58
N ARG A 60 -13.33 15.22 -16.58
CA ARG A 60 -12.49 14.74 -17.69
C ARG A 60 -11.74 13.46 -17.35
N SER A 61 -12.23 12.67 -16.42
CA SER A 61 -11.55 11.48 -15.94
C SER A 61 -11.20 10.51 -17.08
N VAL A 62 -10.04 9.87 -16.96
CA VAL A 62 -9.56 8.86 -17.92
C VAL A 62 -9.22 7.61 -17.12
N SER A 63 -9.69 6.47 -17.63
CA SER A 63 -9.34 5.16 -17.06
C SER A 63 -8.23 4.51 -17.89
N LEU A 64 -7.27 3.88 -17.21
CA LEU A 64 -6.16 3.14 -17.82
C LEU A 64 -6.39 1.65 -17.65
N LYS A 65 -6.48 0.92 -18.74
CA LYS A 65 -6.60 -0.54 -18.75
C LYS A 65 -5.42 -1.16 -19.49
N LEU A 66 -4.67 -1.98 -18.78
CA LEU A 66 -3.48 -2.63 -19.29
C LEU A 66 -3.74 -4.10 -19.57
N ALA A 67 -3.24 -4.62 -20.68
CA ALA A 67 -3.14 -6.05 -20.91
C ALA A 67 -2.16 -6.69 -19.90
N ASP A 68 -2.20 -8.00 -19.73
CA ASP A 68 -1.46 -8.70 -18.67
C ASP A 68 0.05 -8.44 -18.70
N PHE A 69 0.63 -8.30 -19.89
CA PHE A 69 2.06 -8.03 -20.11
C PHE A 69 2.32 -6.62 -20.68
N ALA A 70 1.39 -5.71 -20.55
CA ALA A 70 1.66 -4.29 -20.77
C ALA A 70 2.43 -3.74 -19.57
N VAL A 71 3.64 -3.23 -19.80
CA VAL A 71 4.54 -2.72 -18.77
C VAL A 71 4.75 -1.22 -18.98
N LEU A 72 4.31 -0.40 -18.05
CA LEU A 72 4.68 1.01 -17.98
C LEU A 72 5.96 1.11 -17.14
N GLN A 73 7.11 1.34 -17.77
CA GLN A 73 8.42 1.25 -17.14
C GLN A 73 9.11 2.60 -17.05
N ALA A 74 9.55 2.97 -15.83
CA ALA A 74 10.40 4.13 -15.64
C ALA A 74 11.77 3.95 -16.33
N ASP A 75 12.27 5.01 -16.93
CA ASP A 75 13.64 5.05 -17.44
C ASP A 75 14.66 4.89 -16.32
N PRO A 76 15.82 4.24 -16.54
CA PRO A 76 16.88 4.17 -15.53
C PRO A 76 17.40 5.54 -15.06
N ALA A 77 17.27 6.58 -15.89
CA ALA A 77 17.63 7.96 -15.57
C ALA A 77 16.47 8.79 -15.00
N TRP A 78 15.42 8.11 -14.49
CA TRP A 78 14.29 8.79 -13.87
C TRP A 78 14.72 9.69 -12.70
N ASP A 79 14.41 10.98 -12.78
CA ASP A 79 14.76 12.00 -11.80
C ASP A 79 13.55 12.70 -11.17
N SER A 80 12.33 12.29 -11.55
CA SER A 80 11.11 12.85 -11.00
C SER A 80 10.80 12.28 -9.60
N PRO A 81 10.41 13.10 -8.62
CA PRO A 81 9.90 12.63 -7.33
C PRO A 81 8.49 12.03 -7.44
N GLU A 82 7.81 12.22 -8.57
CA GLU A 82 6.46 11.76 -8.81
C GLU A 82 6.41 10.28 -9.24
N ALA A 83 5.24 9.66 -9.08
CA ALA A 83 5.02 8.29 -9.50
C ALA A 83 4.97 8.15 -11.03
N VAL A 84 5.31 6.97 -11.53
CA VAL A 84 5.22 6.62 -12.97
C VAL A 84 3.81 6.86 -13.50
N VAL A 85 2.79 6.46 -12.71
CA VAL A 85 1.38 6.70 -13.04
C VAL A 85 0.76 7.55 -11.93
N ARG A 86 0.16 8.66 -12.31
CA ARG A 86 -0.55 9.57 -11.42
C ARG A 86 -2.03 9.61 -11.78
N LEU A 87 -2.89 9.26 -10.84
CA LEU A 87 -4.33 9.26 -11.00
C LEU A 87 -4.90 10.56 -10.40
N GLY A 88 -5.44 11.42 -11.25
CA GLY A 88 -5.88 12.75 -10.90
C GLY A 88 -4.72 13.70 -10.57
N ALA A 89 -5.06 14.86 -10.05
CA ALA A 89 -4.11 15.79 -9.45
C ALA A 89 -4.80 16.59 -8.36
N ILE A 90 -4.03 17.11 -7.41
CA ILE A 90 -4.56 18.01 -6.40
C ILE A 90 -5.04 19.30 -7.07
N CYS A 91 -6.34 19.50 -7.09
CA CYS A 91 -6.97 20.69 -7.66
C CYS A 91 -7.82 21.37 -6.61
N PRO A 92 -7.35 22.45 -5.97
CA PRO A 92 -8.09 23.14 -4.90
C PRO A 92 -9.45 23.71 -5.33
N ALA A 93 -9.64 23.94 -6.64
CA ALA A 93 -10.90 24.43 -7.19
C ALA A 93 -11.98 23.33 -7.31
N ASN A 94 -11.60 22.05 -7.27
CA ASN A 94 -12.53 20.94 -7.40
C ASN A 94 -13.00 20.46 -6.04
N ASN A 95 -14.31 20.37 -5.87
CA ASN A 95 -14.90 19.72 -4.72
C ASN A 95 -15.13 18.23 -5.03
N ILE A 96 -14.19 17.40 -4.61
CA ILE A 96 -14.25 15.94 -4.84
C ILE A 96 -15.49 15.28 -4.22
N TYR A 97 -16.06 15.85 -3.17
CA TYR A 97 -17.26 15.33 -2.53
C TYR A 97 -18.53 15.52 -3.38
N GLN A 98 -18.50 16.45 -4.31
CA GLN A 98 -19.64 16.70 -5.22
C GLN A 98 -19.47 16.03 -6.58
N ASN A 99 -18.27 15.97 -7.08
CA ASN A 99 -18.03 15.62 -8.47
C ASN A 99 -17.68 14.13 -8.69
N GLY A 100 -17.18 13.43 -7.64
CA GLY A 100 -16.51 12.14 -7.83
C GLY A 100 -15.33 12.27 -8.80
N SER A 101 -14.54 11.27 -9.01
CA SER A 101 -13.48 11.33 -10.02
C SER A 101 -13.51 10.16 -10.98
N ASN A 102 -13.89 8.98 -10.48
CA ASN A 102 -14.02 7.75 -11.28
C ASN A 102 -12.76 7.39 -12.09
N TYR A 103 -11.57 7.78 -11.61
CA TYR A 103 -10.33 7.30 -12.22
C TYR A 103 -10.17 5.81 -11.99
N ALA A 104 -9.63 5.10 -12.96
CA ALA A 104 -9.31 3.70 -12.78
C ALA A 104 -7.97 3.34 -13.40
N LEU A 105 -7.23 2.45 -12.71
CA LEU A 105 -6.08 1.72 -13.24
C LEU A 105 -6.35 0.23 -13.06
N GLU A 106 -6.35 -0.52 -14.14
CA GLU A 106 -6.64 -1.95 -14.12
C GLU A 106 -5.64 -2.76 -14.93
N GLY A 107 -5.14 -3.83 -14.34
CA GLY A 107 -4.27 -4.81 -15.00
C GLY A 107 -2.83 -4.38 -15.15
N GLY A 108 -2.05 -5.16 -15.88
CA GLY A 108 -0.68 -4.91 -16.30
C GLY A 108 0.35 -4.74 -15.19
N ILE A 109 1.46 -4.13 -15.57
CA ILE A 109 2.63 -3.96 -14.72
C ILE A 109 3.07 -2.49 -14.75
N ILE A 110 3.26 -1.90 -13.57
CA ILE A 110 3.93 -0.62 -13.39
C ILE A 110 5.31 -0.91 -12.81
N ASP A 111 6.36 -0.60 -13.54
CA ASP A 111 7.74 -0.91 -13.15
C ASP A 111 8.53 0.37 -12.85
N GLY A 112 8.85 0.59 -11.59
CA GLY A 112 9.67 1.72 -11.14
C GLY A 112 11.16 1.59 -11.42
N ASN A 113 11.60 0.48 -11.99
CA ASN A 113 12.99 0.22 -12.40
C ASN A 113 14.02 0.53 -11.28
N PHE A 114 13.65 0.31 -10.02
CA PHE A 114 14.44 0.59 -8.80
C PHE A 114 14.76 2.07 -8.53
N VAL A 115 14.18 3.00 -9.29
CA VAL A 115 14.47 4.44 -9.20
C VAL A 115 13.23 5.31 -8.99
N ALA A 116 12.04 4.82 -9.37
CA ALA A 116 10.80 5.59 -9.35
C ALA A 116 9.78 5.09 -8.33
N ASN A 117 8.82 5.94 -7.98
CA ASN A 117 7.57 5.56 -7.32
C ASN A 117 6.62 4.96 -8.36
N GLY A 118 5.76 4.02 -7.93
CA GLY A 118 4.90 3.27 -8.85
C GLY A 118 3.64 4.04 -9.27
N VAL A 119 2.63 4.03 -8.40
CA VAL A 119 1.33 4.65 -8.65
C VAL A 119 1.03 5.65 -7.55
N SER A 120 0.49 6.82 -7.92
CA SER A 120 -0.09 7.75 -6.96
C SER A 120 -1.54 8.10 -7.30
N ILE A 121 -2.37 8.24 -6.26
CA ILE A 121 -3.69 8.84 -6.33
C ILE A 121 -3.55 10.23 -5.72
N ASP A 122 -3.47 11.23 -6.58
CA ASP A 122 -3.07 12.58 -6.18
C ASP A 122 -4.23 13.45 -5.70
N GLY A 123 -5.42 13.17 -6.17
CA GLY A 123 -6.61 13.89 -5.77
C GLY A 123 -7.81 13.31 -6.49
N GLY A 124 -8.45 12.36 -5.88
CA GLY A 124 -9.59 11.71 -6.46
C GLY A 124 -10.47 11.09 -5.39
N ARG A 125 -11.74 11.08 -5.64
CA ARG A 125 -12.71 10.31 -4.89
C ARG A 125 -13.19 9.15 -5.75
N GLU A 126 -13.46 8.01 -5.12
CA GLU A 126 -13.98 6.83 -5.83
C GLU A 126 -13.02 6.29 -6.92
N THR A 127 -11.72 6.52 -6.72
CA THR A 127 -10.67 6.02 -7.63
C THR A 127 -10.44 4.54 -7.39
N VAL A 128 -10.28 3.77 -8.48
CA VAL A 128 -10.10 2.32 -8.43
C VAL A 128 -8.71 1.95 -8.95
N VAL A 129 -7.97 1.13 -8.18
CA VAL A 129 -6.75 0.44 -8.66
C VAL A 129 -6.92 -1.04 -8.42
N ARG A 130 -6.91 -1.85 -9.48
CA ARG A 130 -7.19 -3.28 -9.34
C ARG A 130 -6.38 -4.17 -10.26
N ASN A 131 -6.06 -5.38 -9.77
CA ASN A 131 -5.40 -6.44 -10.54
C ASN A 131 -4.09 -5.99 -11.20
N THR A 132 -3.39 -5.03 -10.60
CA THR A 132 -2.17 -4.43 -11.12
C THR A 132 -0.96 -4.94 -10.35
N SER A 133 0.13 -5.25 -11.05
CA SER A 133 1.43 -5.53 -10.47
C SER A 133 2.29 -4.27 -10.45
N ILE A 134 2.74 -3.84 -9.28
CA ILE A 134 3.64 -2.69 -9.11
C ILE A 134 5.00 -3.23 -8.69
N LYS A 135 6.04 -2.99 -9.48
CA LYS A 135 7.35 -3.64 -9.35
C LYS A 135 8.49 -2.65 -9.20
N HIS A 136 9.49 -3.03 -8.41
CA HIS A 136 10.79 -2.34 -8.30
C HIS A 136 10.66 -0.86 -7.96
N THR A 137 9.75 -0.52 -7.04
CA THR A 137 9.40 0.86 -6.71
C THR A 137 9.93 1.29 -5.35
N VAL A 138 10.22 2.58 -5.18
CA VAL A 138 10.56 3.18 -3.87
C VAL A 138 9.29 3.24 -3.03
N ILE A 139 8.23 3.90 -3.52
CA ILE A 139 6.88 3.82 -2.96
C ILE A 139 6.01 3.10 -4.00
N GLY A 140 5.40 1.98 -3.61
CA GLY A 140 4.56 1.22 -4.54
C GLY A 140 3.29 1.96 -4.90
N LEU A 141 2.42 2.18 -3.93
CA LEU A 141 1.18 2.93 -4.06
C LEU A 141 1.15 4.06 -3.04
N HIS A 142 0.97 5.29 -3.50
CA HIS A 142 0.82 6.47 -2.64
C HIS A 142 -0.57 7.07 -2.81
N ILE A 143 -1.43 6.95 -1.79
CA ILE A 143 -2.73 7.62 -1.74
C ILE A 143 -2.52 8.95 -1.01
N LYS A 144 -2.39 10.04 -1.77
CA LYS A 144 -1.98 11.35 -1.25
C LYS A 144 -3.13 12.09 -0.56
N HIS A 145 -2.78 12.95 0.36
CA HIS A 145 -3.69 13.95 0.94
C HIS A 145 -3.35 15.33 0.39
N GLY A 146 -4.35 16.05 -0.08
CA GLY A 146 -4.21 17.44 -0.53
C GLY A 146 -5.03 18.39 0.35
N ALA A 147 -4.66 19.66 0.36
CA ALA A 147 -5.19 20.67 1.29
C ALA A 147 -6.73 20.83 1.26
N ASN A 148 -7.38 20.65 0.11
CA ASN A 148 -8.82 20.79 -0.04
C ASN A 148 -9.49 19.60 -0.71
N SER A 149 -8.73 18.64 -1.16
CA SER A 149 -9.24 17.50 -1.89
C SER A 149 -8.18 16.39 -1.84
N GLY A 150 -8.05 15.74 -0.72
CA GLY A 150 -7.24 14.54 -0.63
C GLY A 150 -7.91 13.39 -1.37
N SER A 151 -7.19 12.32 -1.57
CA SER A 151 -7.79 11.10 -2.07
C SER A 151 -8.68 10.50 -0.98
N SER A 152 -9.92 10.20 -1.29
CA SER A 152 -10.84 9.52 -0.39
C SER A 152 -11.72 8.52 -1.12
N ASP A 153 -12.28 7.58 -0.36
CA ASP A 153 -13.21 6.56 -0.87
C ASP A 153 -12.63 5.75 -2.05
N CYS A 154 -11.30 5.59 -2.08
CA CYS A 154 -10.65 4.79 -3.12
C CYS A 154 -10.81 3.30 -2.82
N ASP A 155 -10.98 2.50 -3.88
CA ASP A 155 -11.03 1.03 -3.80
C ASP A 155 -9.80 0.40 -4.46
N ILE A 156 -8.97 -0.22 -3.65
CA ILE A 156 -7.73 -0.89 -4.07
C ILE A 156 -7.90 -2.39 -3.88
N PHE A 157 -7.88 -3.13 -4.98
CA PHE A 157 -8.16 -4.56 -4.94
C PHE A 157 -7.19 -5.39 -5.75
N GLY A 158 -6.65 -6.46 -5.15
CA GLY A 158 -5.83 -7.44 -5.87
C GLY A 158 -4.51 -6.88 -6.40
N VAL A 159 -3.96 -5.86 -5.76
CA VAL A 159 -2.69 -5.23 -6.16
C VAL A 159 -1.52 -5.95 -5.52
N ASN A 160 -0.50 -6.30 -6.32
CA ASN A 160 0.72 -6.92 -5.85
C ASN A 160 1.90 -5.95 -5.99
N ILE A 161 2.60 -5.69 -4.89
CA ILE A 161 3.70 -4.73 -4.85
C ILE A 161 5.02 -5.45 -4.56
N THR A 162 6.06 -5.12 -5.31
CA THR A 162 7.45 -5.50 -5.00
C THR A 162 8.30 -4.24 -5.03
N GLY A 163 8.87 -3.86 -3.89
CA GLY A 163 9.70 -2.66 -3.77
C GLY A 163 11.14 -2.85 -4.24
N THR A 164 11.94 -1.82 -4.01
CA THR A 164 13.38 -1.79 -4.36
C THR A 164 14.24 -2.70 -3.48
N GLY A 165 13.77 -3.05 -2.29
CA GLY A 165 14.61 -3.70 -1.29
C GLY A 165 15.52 -2.75 -0.50
N LYS A 166 15.32 -1.44 -0.58
CA LYS A 166 16.08 -0.44 0.16
C LYS A 166 15.33 0.00 1.43
N THR A 167 16.07 0.60 2.37
CA THR A 167 15.54 1.03 3.68
C THR A 167 14.57 2.20 3.61
N ASP A 168 14.48 2.90 2.50
CA ASP A 168 13.53 3.98 2.23
C ASP A 168 12.25 3.50 1.52
N SER A 169 12.14 2.21 1.22
CA SER A 169 11.03 1.69 0.43
C SER A 169 9.77 1.44 1.26
N VAL A 170 8.62 1.81 0.67
CA VAL A 170 7.29 1.66 1.25
C VAL A 170 6.36 0.97 0.25
N GLY A 171 5.62 -0.05 0.70
CA GLY A 171 4.65 -0.71 -0.17
C GLY A 171 3.45 0.19 -0.46
N VAL A 172 2.71 0.57 0.57
CA VAL A 172 1.61 1.53 0.48
C VAL A 172 1.84 2.67 1.46
N LEU A 173 1.86 3.89 0.98
CA LEU A 173 1.80 5.11 1.78
C LEU A 173 0.40 5.71 1.68
N LEU A 174 -0.32 5.78 2.81
CA LEU A 174 -1.72 6.15 2.86
C LEU A 174 -1.90 7.41 3.69
N GLU A 175 -2.13 8.53 3.01
CA GLU A 175 -2.37 9.84 3.59
C GLU A 175 -3.80 10.34 3.35
N GLY A 176 -4.53 9.70 2.41
CA GLY A 176 -5.94 9.97 2.14
C GLY A 176 -6.88 9.23 3.11
N TYR A 177 -8.15 9.64 3.17
CA TYR A 177 -9.14 9.15 4.14
C TYR A 177 -10.13 8.15 3.52
N ASP A 178 -10.74 7.31 4.37
CA ASP A 178 -11.90 6.47 4.05
C ASP A 178 -11.67 5.50 2.88
N ASN A 179 -10.43 5.07 2.67
CA ASN A 179 -10.07 4.16 1.57
C ASN A 179 -10.22 2.70 1.99
N THR A 180 -10.52 1.85 1.02
CA THR A 180 -10.61 0.39 1.18
C THR A 180 -9.49 -0.30 0.40
N LEU A 181 -8.65 -1.08 1.10
CA LEU A 181 -7.59 -1.88 0.54
C LEU A 181 -7.86 -3.36 0.79
N THR A 182 -7.90 -4.18 -0.27
CA THR A 182 -8.30 -5.58 -0.15
C THR A 182 -7.42 -6.51 -0.99
N ASN A 183 -7.06 -7.68 -0.43
CA ASN A 183 -6.37 -8.75 -1.14
C ASN A 183 -5.04 -8.32 -1.79
N MET A 184 -4.14 -7.74 -1.02
CA MET A 184 -2.84 -7.30 -1.52
C MET A 184 -1.70 -8.19 -1.04
N ARG A 185 -0.65 -8.31 -1.85
CA ARG A 185 0.64 -8.89 -1.50
C ARG A 185 1.73 -7.85 -1.67
N ILE A 186 2.56 -7.70 -0.65
CA ILE A 186 3.60 -6.67 -0.63
C ILE A 186 4.92 -7.33 -0.25
N ALA A 187 5.97 -7.12 -1.03
CA ALA A 187 7.28 -7.71 -0.76
C ALA A 187 8.41 -6.72 -1.04
N ARG A 188 9.59 -6.97 -0.44
CA ARG A 188 10.81 -6.19 -0.67
C ARG A 188 10.65 -4.69 -0.38
N VAL A 189 9.97 -4.36 0.72
CA VAL A 189 9.85 -2.98 1.23
C VAL A 189 10.22 -2.93 2.70
N GLN A 190 10.76 -1.80 3.16
CA GLN A 190 11.09 -1.58 4.56
C GLN A 190 9.82 -1.45 5.41
N VAL A 191 8.81 -0.74 4.89
CA VAL A 191 7.50 -0.63 5.50
C VAL A 191 6.44 -1.18 4.55
N GLY A 192 5.68 -2.19 4.99
CA GLY A 192 4.64 -2.79 4.16
C GLY A 192 3.52 -1.81 3.86
N VAL A 193 2.81 -1.36 4.88
CA VAL A 193 1.75 -0.34 4.79
C VAL A 193 1.98 0.72 5.86
N HIS A 194 2.07 1.97 5.46
CA HIS A 194 2.24 3.13 6.33
C HIS A 194 1.01 4.03 6.26
N LEU A 195 0.23 4.09 7.34
CA LEU A 195 -0.97 4.90 7.46
C LEU A 195 -0.68 6.18 8.25
N LYS A 196 -1.03 7.32 7.65
CA LYS A 196 -0.95 8.64 8.27
C LYS A 196 -2.32 9.32 8.38
N SER A 197 -3.39 8.61 8.01
CA SER A 197 -4.76 9.11 7.94
C SER A 197 -5.75 8.13 8.55
N ALA A 198 -6.96 8.60 8.83
CA ALA A 198 -8.02 7.86 9.50
C ALA A 198 -9.06 7.30 8.53
N GLY A 199 -9.93 6.42 9.05
CA GLY A 199 -11.11 5.94 8.35
C GLY A 199 -10.84 4.84 7.31
N ASN A 200 -9.61 4.34 7.23
CA ASN A 200 -9.25 3.36 6.20
C ASN A 200 -9.52 1.92 6.63
N SER A 201 -9.94 1.09 5.69
CA SER A 201 -10.20 -0.33 5.88
C SER A 201 -9.19 -1.17 5.11
N LEU A 202 -8.47 -2.04 5.82
CA LEU A 202 -7.48 -2.96 5.28
C LEU A 202 -7.94 -4.40 5.51
N ARG A 203 -8.07 -5.16 4.43
CA ARG A 203 -8.54 -6.55 4.52
C ARG A 203 -7.66 -7.50 3.72
N ASN A 204 -7.17 -8.56 4.38
CA ASN A 204 -6.32 -9.57 3.76
C ASN A 204 -5.10 -8.97 3.02
N ILE A 205 -4.40 -8.08 3.73
CA ILE A 205 -3.14 -7.50 3.25
C ILE A 205 -2.00 -8.32 3.83
N HIS A 206 -1.05 -8.72 2.99
CA HIS A 206 0.04 -9.60 3.36
C HIS A 206 1.39 -9.02 2.97
N PRO A 207 2.03 -8.20 3.81
CA PRO A 207 3.43 -7.84 3.67
C PRO A 207 4.35 -9.03 4.03
N LEU A 208 5.31 -9.32 3.15
CA LEU A 208 6.36 -10.31 3.32
C LEU A 208 7.74 -9.63 3.29
N TYR A 209 8.48 -9.74 4.38
CA TYR A 209 9.86 -9.26 4.44
C TYR A 209 10.82 -10.17 3.66
N SER A 210 11.67 -9.58 2.83
CA SER A 210 12.69 -10.31 2.07
C SER A 210 14.04 -10.35 2.81
N ALA A 211 14.81 -11.41 2.56
CA ALA A 211 16.11 -11.61 3.20
C ALA A 211 17.21 -10.60 2.83
N ASP A 212 17.00 -9.80 1.80
CA ASP A 212 18.02 -8.91 1.23
C ASP A 212 18.18 -7.57 1.96
N TYR A 213 17.40 -7.34 3.04
CA TYR A 213 17.44 -6.09 3.79
C TYR A 213 18.51 -6.06 4.86
N THR A 214 19.14 -4.89 5.02
CA THR A 214 20.17 -4.66 6.02
C THR A 214 19.63 -4.06 7.32
N ASP A 215 18.44 -3.47 7.33
CA ASP A 215 17.83 -2.80 8.49
C ASP A 215 16.56 -3.52 8.95
N TYR A 216 16.75 -4.76 9.38
CA TYR A 216 15.65 -5.61 9.85
C TYR A 216 14.95 -5.07 11.11
N GLY A 217 15.70 -4.51 12.05
CA GLY A 217 15.15 -4.03 13.34
C GLY A 217 14.12 -2.91 13.18
N ASN A 218 14.22 -2.12 12.11
CA ASN A 218 13.29 -1.05 11.79
C ASN A 218 12.24 -1.45 10.75
N ALA A 219 12.34 -2.66 10.18
CA ALA A 219 11.38 -3.15 9.21
C ALA A 219 10.02 -3.42 9.88
N CYS A 220 8.95 -2.84 9.32
CA CYS A 220 7.61 -2.89 9.88
C CYS A 220 6.58 -3.30 8.82
N ALA A 221 5.73 -4.29 9.14
CA ALA A 221 4.69 -4.71 8.20
C ALA A 221 3.55 -3.70 8.09
N PHE A 222 3.07 -3.19 9.24
CA PHE A 222 1.98 -2.21 9.31
C PHE A 222 2.36 -1.12 10.31
N TRP A 223 2.45 0.11 9.84
CA TRP A 223 2.71 1.28 10.67
C TRP A 223 1.51 2.22 10.65
N ASP A 224 0.78 2.31 11.77
CA ASP A 224 -0.37 3.20 11.95
C ASP A 224 0.00 4.39 12.84
N GLU A 225 0.16 5.54 12.22
CA GLU A 225 0.41 6.82 12.90
C GLU A 225 -0.87 7.62 13.16
N SER A 226 -2.04 7.05 12.85
CA SER A 226 -3.32 7.73 12.88
C SER A 226 -4.32 7.03 13.82
N THR A 227 -5.60 7.07 13.52
CA THR A 227 -6.67 6.55 14.37
C THR A 227 -7.85 6.07 13.55
N ASN A 228 -8.73 5.26 14.16
CA ASN A 228 -9.99 4.79 13.57
C ASN A 228 -9.80 4.10 12.21
N ASN A 229 -8.75 3.31 12.06
CA ASN A 229 -8.55 2.40 10.94
C ASN A 229 -8.98 0.98 11.32
N TRP A 230 -9.34 0.18 10.32
CA TRP A 230 -9.78 -1.21 10.50
C TRP A 230 -8.85 -2.17 9.76
N TYR A 231 -8.35 -3.19 10.48
CA TYR A 231 -7.49 -4.24 9.93
C TYR A 231 -8.15 -5.58 10.14
N TYR A 232 -8.54 -6.24 9.05
CA TYR A 232 -9.17 -7.56 9.08
C TYR A 232 -8.31 -8.60 8.39
N TYR A 233 -7.93 -9.66 9.11
CA TYR A 233 -7.16 -10.78 8.54
C TYR A 233 -5.84 -10.34 7.87
N CYS A 234 -5.23 -9.27 8.35
CA CYS A 234 -3.95 -8.80 7.86
C CYS A 234 -2.83 -9.67 8.42
N TYR A 235 -1.84 -9.98 7.57
CA TYR A 235 -0.79 -10.92 7.91
C TYR A 235 0.59 -10.27 7.75
N SER A 236 1.34 -10.15 8.86
CA SER A 236 2.75 -9.76 8.87
C SER A 236 3.63 -11.01 8.77
N ASP A 237 4.36 -11.15 7.68
CA ASP A 237 5.26 -12.28 7.45
C ASP A 237 6.72 -11.83 7.48
N GLN A 238 7.49 -12.31 8.46
CA GLN A 238 8.94 -12.10 8.61
C GLN A 238 9.41 -10.67 8.92
N TYR A 239 8.56 -9.71 9.19
CA TYR A 239 9.00 -8.37 9.59
C TYR A 239 9.50 -8.35 11.04
N GLY A 240 10.54 -7.57 11.34
CA GLY A 240 11.01 -7.37 12.70
C GLY A 240 9.91 -6.82 13.61
N VAL A 241 9.06 -5.93 13.08
CA VAL A 241 7.86 -5.42 13.73
C VAL A 241 6.62 -5.79 12.93
N GLY A 242 5.65 -6.46 13.57
CA GLY A 242 4.38 -6.80 12.94
C GLY A 242 3.48 -5.58 12.74
N PHE A 243 3.08 -4.97 13.84
CA PHE A 243 2.23 -3.78 13.87
C PHE A 243 2.89 -2.71 14.75
N ARG A 244 3.19 -1.56 14.19
CA ARG A 244 3.67 -0.38 14.92
C ARG A 244 2.54 0.64 15.01
N VAL A 245 2.26 1.12 16.23
CA VAL A 245 1.17 2.06 16.50
C VAL A 245 1.65 3.23 17.33
N LYS A 246 1.18 4.44 17.02
CA LYS A 246 1.39 5.64 17.84
C LYS A 246 0.36 5.77 18.96
N GLU A 247 0.58 6.67 19.93
CA GLU A 247 -0.34 6.95 21.04
C GLU A 247 -1.75 7.34 20.58
N CYS A 248 -1.89 8.06 19.47
CA CYS A 248 -3.18 8.43 18.91
C CYS A 248 -3.94 7.26 18.27
N CYS A 249 -3.28 6.14 18.01
CA CYS A 249 -3.87 4.99 17.34
C CYS A 249 -4.92 4.32 18.23
N ARG A 250 -6.19 4.44 17.82
CA ARG A 250 -7.36 3.74 18.39
C ARG A 250 -8.01 2.86 17.33
N SER A 251 -7.18 2.32 16.46
CA SER A 251 -7.60 1.45 15.37
C SER A 251 -7.96 0.04 15.86
N PHE A 252 -8.68 -0.68 15.02
CA PHE A 252 -9.18 -2.03 15.28
C PHE A 252 -8.42 -3.05 14.44
N PHE A 253 -7.83 -4.04 15.10
CA PHE A 253 -7.11 -5.15 14.47
C PHE A 253 -7.81 -6.45 14.84
N ASP A 254 -8.47 -7.09 13.88
CA ASP A 254 -9.22 -8.32 14.13
C ASP A 254 -8.76 -9.48 13.24
N GLY A 255 -8.53 -10.64 13.85
CA GLY A 255 -8.11 -11.84 13.17
C GLY A 255 -6.75 -11.74 12.49
N CYS A 256 -5.92 -10.77 12.90
CA CYS A 256 -4.62 -10.53 12.31
C CYS A 256 -3.61 -11.61 12.73
N PHE A 257 -2.57 -11.79 11.91
CA PHE A 257 -1.54 -12.78 12.15
C PHE A 257 -0.14 -12.18 12.01
N VAL A 258 0.76 -12.52 12.93
CA VAL A 258 2.19 -12.22 12.85
C VAL A 258 2.95 -13.54 12.89
N TYR A 259 3.86 -13.76 11.93
CA TYR A 259 4.63 -14.98 11.88
C TYR A 259 6.09 -14.75 11.54
N TRP A 260 6.97 -15.45 12.26
CA TRP A 260 8.41 -15.47 12.03
C TRP A 260 8.88 -16.90 11.76
N TYR A 261 9.36 -17.11 10.57
CA TYR A 261 9.74 -18.43 10.09
C TYR A 261 11.27 -18.64 10.05
N GLY A 262 12.06 -17.57 10.11
CA GLY A 262 13.51 -17.61 10.16
C GLY A 262 14.11 -16.70 11.22
N PRO A 263 15.30 -17.04 11.74
CA PRO A 263 16.02 -16.19 12.66
C PRO A 263 16.57 -14.98 11.89
N LYS A 264 15.89 -13.86 12.01
CA LYS A 264 16.34 -12.58 11.47
C LYS A 264 16.33 -11.56 12.58
N GLY A 265 17.45 -10.86 12.76
CA GLY A 265 17.59 -9.89 13.83
C GLY A 265 17.66 -10.49 15.25
N GLU A 266 17.74 -9.64 16.24
CA GLU A 266 17.87 -10.03 17.65
C GLU A 266 16.54 -10.07 18.39
N VAL A 267 15.56 -9.28 17.92
CA VAL A 267 14.24 -9.14 18.56
C VAL A 267 13.15 -9.07 17.48
N HIS A 268 12.10 -9.83 17.73
CA HIS A 268 10.84 -9.77 16.97
C HIS A 268 9.74 -9.19 17.87
N THR A 269 9.00 -8.20 17.38
CA THR A 269 7.92 -7.55 18.12
C THR A 269 6.61 -7.67 17.35
N ALA A 270 5.60 -8.31 17.93
CA ALA A 270 4.31 -8.45 17.26
C ALA A 270 3.55 -7.12 17.21
N VAL A 271 3.48 -6.43 18.35
CA VAL A 271 2.87 -5.10 18.47
C VAL A 271 3.86 -4.16 19.17
N ASP A 272 4.26 -3.10 18.48
CA ASP A 272 5.15 -2.05 18.97
C ASP A 272 4.34 -0.75 19.14
N ALA A 273 4.00 -0.43 20.38
CA ALA A 273 3.41 0.85 20.74
C ALA A 273 4.56 1.83 21.09
N VAL A 274 4.88 2.70 20.15
CA VAL A 274 6.01 3.66 20.26
C VAL A 274 5.93 4.49 21.53
N GLU A 275 4.71 4.83 21.96
CA GLU A 275 4.40 5.58 23.16
C GLU A 275 3.41 4.77 24.01
N LYS A 276 2.25 5.31 24.36
CA LYS A 276 1.19 4.58 25.06
C LYS A 276 0.39 3.68 24.13
N PHE A 277 -0.01 2.53 24.62
CA PHE A 277 -0.83 1.59 23.87
C PHE A 277 -2.31 1.91 24.00
N ASN A 278 -2.98 2.28 22.89
CA ASN A 278 -4.40 2.62 22.86
C ASN A 278 -5.21 1.84 21.81
N ALA A 279 -4.58 1.00 21.00
CA ALA A 279 -5.25 0.22 19.97
C ALA A 279 -6.01 -0.99 20.53
N LEU A 280 -6.98 -1.50 19.76
CA LEU A 280 -7.71 -2.72 20.07
C LEU A 280 -7.28 -3.84 19.12
N PHE A 281 -6.70 -4.90 19.69
CA PHE A 281 -6.40 -6.14 18.98
C PHE A 281 -7.32 -7.25 19.48
N THR A 282 -8.06 -7.87 18.55
CA THR A 282 -8.92 -9.03 18.84
C THR A 282 -8.51 -10.21 17.98
N ASN A 283 -8.54 -11.41 18.54
CA ASN A 283 -8.20 -12.64 17.83
C ASN A 283 -6.80 -12.60 17.15
N LEU A 284 -5.85 -11.88 17.75
CA LEU A 284 -4.48 -11.81 17.22
C LEU A 284 -3.79 -13.16 17.39
N ARG A 285 -3.23 -13.67 16.31
CA ARG A 285 -2.36 -14.83 16.33
C ARG A 285 -0.91 -14.42 16.15
N VAL A 286 -0.02 -14.95 16.98
CA VAL A 286 1.43 -14.75 16.83
C VAL A 286 2.11 -16.11 16.88
N GLY A 287 2.94 -16.39 15.87
CA GLY A 287 3.69 -17.63 15.78
C GLY A 287 5.14 -17.40 15.36
N TYR A 288 6.02 -18.31 15.77
CA TYR A 288 7.40 -18.32 15.33
C TYR A 288 7.92 -19.76 15.25
N ARG A 289 8.93 -19.96 14.42
CA ARG A 289 9.55 -21.28 14.24
C ARG A 289 10.81 -21.45 15.07
N PHE A 290 11.55 -20.37 15.34
CA PHE A 290 12.84 -20.41 16.01
C PHE A 290 12.76 -19.72 17.37
N PRO A 291 12.84 -20.50 18.48
CA PRO A 291 12.71 -19.98 19.84
C PRO A 291 13.96 -19.25 20.35
N GLU A 292 15.09 -19.37 19.68
CA GLU A 292 16.37 -18.75 20.02
C GLU A 292 16.39 -17.22 19.82
N VAL A 293 15.46 -16.69 19.05
CA VAL A 293 15.28 -15.24 18.90
C VAL A 293 14.34 -14.73 19.98
N LYS A 294 14.64 -13.57 20.55
CA LYS A 294 13.71 -12.93 21.50
C LYS A 294 12.44 -12.49 20.76
N ASN A 295 11.33 -13.14 21.10
CA ASN A 295 10.02 -12.81 20.53
C ASN A 295 9.17 -12.08 21.58
N VAL A 296 8.64 -10.92 21.25
CA VAL A 296 7.87 -10.03 22.14
C VAL A 296 6.45 -9.86 21.59
N LEU A 297 5.44 -10.12 22.43
CA LEU A 297 4.05 -9.92 22.04
C LEU A 297 3.71 -8.42 21.94
N LEU A 298 4.06 -7.65 22.97
CA LEU A 298 3.77 -6.23 23.06
C LEU A 298 4.96 -5.48 23.67
N ALA A 299 5.50 -4.52 22.95
CA ALA A 299 6.40 -3.50 23.47
C ALA A 299 5.63 -2.19 23.64
N VAL A 300 5.86 -1.46 24.73
CA VAL A 300 5.22 -0.18 25.05
C VAL A 300 6.28 0.81 25.46
N GLY A 301 6.35 1.94 24.75
CA GLY A 301 7.37 2.98 24.97
C GLY A 301 7.13 3.84 26.22
N ALA A 302 5.87 4.00 26.65
CA ALA A 302 5.50 4.73 27.85
C ALA A 302 4.33 4.06 28.57
N GLU A 303 4.33 4.15 29.90
CA GLU A 303 3.26 3.60 30.72
C GLU A 303 1.91 4.30 30.48
N GLY A 304 0.84 3.56 30.71
CA GLY A 304 -0.54 4.03 30.56
C GLY A 304 -1.09 3.78 29.17
N GLY A 305 -2.35 4.15 28.97
CA GLY A 305 -3.11 3.87 27.78
C GLY A 305 -4.33 3.00 28.07
N SER A 306 -5.24 2.91 27.11
CA SER A 306 -6.51 2.18 27.21
C SER A 306 -6.61 1.02 26.22
N GLY A 307 -5.48 0.63 25.62
CA GLY A 307 -5.41 -0.45 24.64
C GLY A 307 -5.86 -1.80 25.20
N ILE A 308 -6.28 -2.66 24.32
CA ILE A 308 -6.81 -3.98 24.68
C ILE A 308 -6.21 -5.04 23.75
N LEU A 309 -5.74 -6.12 24.35
CA LEU A 309 -5.42 -7.39 23.70
C LEU A 309 -6.51 -8.41 24.11
N ASP A 310 -7.41 -8.76 23.22
CA ASP A 310 -8.52 -9.67 23.49
C ASP A 310 -8.37 -10.97 22.71
N ARG A 311 -8.41 -12.11 23.40
CA ARG A 311 -8.30 -13.44 22.79
C ARG A 311 -7.08 -13.61 21.89
N VAL A 312 -5.90 -13.49 22.47
CA VAL A 312 -4.62 -13.66 21.76
C VAL A 312 -4.18 -15.12 21.75
N LEU A 313 -3.83 -15.63 20.59
CA LEU A 313 -3.22 -16.95 20.42
C LEU A 313 -1.71 -16.79 20.23
N VAL A 314 -0.92 -17.22 21.22
CA VAL A 314 0.52 -16.97 21.28
C VAL A 314 1.23 -18.09 22.03
N ASN A 315 2.51 -18.32 21.69
CA ASN A 315 3.34 -19.27 22.45
C ASN A 315 3.66 -18.73 23.86
N GLU A 316 3.63 -19.60 24.86
CA GLU A 316 3.85 -19.26 26.26
C GLU A 316 5.17 -18.54 26.54
N SER A 317 6.22 -18.82 25.77
CA SER A 317 7.52 -18.14 25.93
C SER A 317 7.48 -16.63 25.66
N MET A 318 6.47 -16.15 24.92
CA MET A 318 6.27 -14.72 24.65
C MET A 318 5.52 -14.01 25.79
N LEU A 319 5.06 -14.75 26.79
CA LEU A 319 4.25 -14.27 27.90
C LEU A 319 5.07 -13.80 29.10
N ASN A 320 6.40 -13.82 29.01
CA ASN A 320 7.29 -13.50 30.11
C ASN A 320 7.45 -12.00 30.41
N GLU A 321 6.79 -11.14 29.65
CA GLU A 321 6.82 -9.70 29.88
C GLU A 321 5.56 -9.23 30.62
N ASP A 322 5.73 -8.57 31.76
CA ASP A 322 4.62 -8.08 32.58
C ASP A 322 3.80 -6.99 31.87
N THR A 323 4.38 -6.35 30.86
CA THR A 323 3.76 -5.25 30.11
C THR A 323 2.45 -5.65 29.44
N TYR A 324 2.34 -6.85 28.85
CA TYR A 324 1.12 -7.26 28.17
C TYR A 324 -0.04 -7.54 29.12
N LYS A 325 0.24 -7.96 30.38
CA LYS A 325 -0.77 -8.33 31.37
C LYS A 325 -1.72 -7.18 31.70
N ALA A 326 -1.21 -5.95 31.69
CA ALA A 326 -2.00 -4.75 31.95
C ALA A 326 -3.10 -4.53 30.89
N TYR A 327 -2.89 -5.02 29.68
CA TYR A 327 -3.77 -4.80 28.52
C TYR A 327 -4.58 -6.03 28.12
N LEU A 328 -4.29 -7.19 28.71
CA LEU A 328 -4.92 -8.45 28.36
C LEU A 328 -6.35 -8.55 28.89
N LYS A 329 -7.28 -8.96 28.03
CA LYS A 329 -8.65 -9.32 28.35
C LYS A 329 -8.97 -10.73 27.83
N ASN A 330 -9.90 -11.42 28.46
CA ASN A 330 -10.47 -12.73 28.05
C ASN A 330 -9.44 -13.85 27.73
N GLY A 331 -8.24 -13.74 28.29
CA GLY A 331 -7.28 -14.84 28.31
C GLY A 331 -6.41 -14.98 27.05
N ILE A 332 -5.41 -15.82 27.20
CA ILE A 332 -4.44 -16.23 26.20
C ILE A 332 -4.69 -17.69 25.89
N PHE A 333 -4.70 -18.04 24.62
CA PHE A 333 -4.78 -19.42 24.19
C PHE A 333 -3.38 -19.85 23.71
N PRO A 334 -2.70 -20.77 24.39
CA PRO A 334 -1.42 -21.28 23.92
C PRO A 334 -1.61 -21.96 22.56
N GLY A 335 -0.75 -21.57 21.61
CA GLY A 335 -0.77 -22.07 20.24
C GLY A 335 0.13 -23.29 20.00
#